data_e67591223baddb2c03c835db4e73b982
#
_entry.id   e67591223baddb2c03c835db4e73b982
#
_cell.length_a   1.000
_cell.length_b   1.000
_cell.length_c   1.000
_cell.angle_alpha   90.00
_cell.angle_beta   90.00
_cell.angle_gamma   90.00
#
_symmetry.space_group_name_H-M   'P 1'
#
loop_
_entity.id
_entity.type
_entity.pdbx_description
1 polymer ?
#
loop_
_entity_poly.entity_id
_entity_poly.type
_entity_poly.pdbx_seq_one_letter_code
_entity_poly.pdbx_strand_id
1 'polypeptide(L)'
;MANLYVIKIGGNIIDDSAKLDAFLQSFAAVDGKKILVHGGGKLATRMAEKLGVEQQLVDGRRITDAETLKIVTMVYAGYINKNIVATLQANHCNAMGLCGADGDAILAHKRNHPVLDYGYVGDVDAINADLLTVLLEK
;
A
#
# COMPACT_ATOMS: atom_id res chain seq x y z
N MET A 1 -23.75 -0.53 15.98
CA MET A 1 -22.70 -1.16 15.16
C MET A 1 -21.46 -0.28 15.26
N ALA A 2 -20.29 -0.84 15.51
CA ALA A 2 -19.05 -0.05 15.51
C ALA A 2 -18.76 0.43 14.07
N ASN A 3 -18.40 1.70 13.91
CA ASN A 3 -18.06 2.25 12.61
C ASN A 3 -16.74 1.64 12.11
N LEU A 4 -16.67 1.32 10.83
CA LEU A 4 -15.44 0.98 10.12
C LEU A 4 -15.05 2.17 9.25
N TYR A 5 -13.82 2.67 9.45
CA TYR A 5 -13.26 3.74 8.64
C TYR A 5 -12.22 3.16 7.67
N VAL A 6 -12.35 3.47 6.39
CA VAL A 6 -11.34 3.17 5.38
C VAL A 6 -10.75 4.49 4.91
N ILE A 7 -9.46 4.70 5.21
CA ILE A 7 -8.78 5.97 4.95
C ILE A 7 -7.62 5.71 3.99
N LYS A 8 -7.55 6.47 2.91
CA LYS A 8 -6.49 6.35 1.90
C LYS A 8 -5.60 7.56 1.93
N ILE A 9 -4.27 7.34 1.96
CA ILE A 9 -3.26 8.40 1.82
C ILE A 9 -2.48 8.25 0.53
N GLY A 10 -2.12 9.38 -0.05
CA GLY A 10 -1.33 9.47 -1.28
C GLY A 10 0.11 9.89 -1.04
N GLY A 11 0.86 10.03 -2.14
CA GLY A 11 2.29 10.37 -2.14
C GLY A 11 2.63 11.65 -1.39
N ASN A 12 1.78 12.68 -1.43
CA ASN A 12 2.03 13.93 -0.72
C ASN A 12 2.16 13.78 0.80
N ILE A 13 1.50 12.78 1.38
CA ILE A 13 1.63 12.44 2.81
C ILE A 13 2.84 11.51 3.00
N ILE A 14 2.95 10.48 2.17
CA ILE A 14 3.97 9.42 2.31
C ILE A 14 5.40 9.95 2.08
N ASP A 15 5.56 10.89 1.14
CA ASP A 15 6.87 11.44 0.76
C ASP A 15 7.40 12.52 1.72
N ASP A 16 6.58 12.94 2.70
CA ASP A 16 6.92 13.97 3.70
C ASP A 16 6.79 13.34 5.11
N SER A 17 7.91 13.12 5.77
CA SER A 17 7.94 12.43 7.07
C SER A 17 7.15 13.15 8.15
N ALA A 18 7.21 14.49 8.19
CA ALA A 18 6.48 15.27 9.19
C ALA A 18 4.97 15.19 8.99
N LYS A 19 4.51 15.23 7.73
CA LYS A 19 3.09 15.05 7.40
C LYS A 19 2.61 13.63 7.69
N LEU A 20 3.44 12.63 7.39
CA LEU A 20 3.12 11.24 7.66
C LEU A 20 2.99 11.01 9.17
N ASP A 21 3.93 11.49 9.97
CA ASP A 21 3.90 11.35 11.43
C ASP A 21 2.67 12.04 12.04
N ALA A 22 2.37 13.28 11.64
CA ALA A 22 1.17 14.00 12.10
C ALA A 22 -0.13 13.28 11.71
N PHE A 23 -0.19 12.76 10.48
CA PHE A 23 -1.32 11.96 10.02
C PHE A 23 -1.49 10.68 10.83
N LEU A 24 -0.41 9.92 11.07
CA LEU A 24 -0.47 8.65 11.80
C LEU A 24 -0.85 8.85 13.28
N GLN A 25 -0.42 9.94 13.92
CA GLN A 25 -0.90 10.33 15.24
C GLN A 25 -2.42 10.57 15.24
N SER A 26 -2.91 11.33 14.26
CA SER A 26 -4.34 11.59 14.11
C SER A 26 -5.13 10.32 13.80
N PHE A 27 -4.60 9.46 12.93
CA PHE A 27 -5.20 8.16 12.62
C PHE A 27 -5.25 7.24 13.85
N ALA A 28 -4.18 7.22 14.65
CA ALA A 28 -4.14 6.43 15.89
C ALA A 28 -5.24 6.84 16.87
N ALA A 29 -5.55 8.14 16.95
CA ALA A 29 -6.55 8.72 17.84
C ALA A 29 -8.01 8.48 17.39
N VAL A 30 -8.26 8.00 16.16
CA VAL A 30 -9.62 7.69 15.71
C VAL A 30 -10.14 6.46 16.44
N ASP A 31 -11.29 6.59 17.11
CA ASP A 31 -11.97 5.47 17.74
C ASP A 31 -12.68 4.56 16.74
N GLY A 32 -12.62 3.25 16.97
CA GLY A 32 -13.31 2.26 16.16
C GLY A 32 -12.39 1.48 15.22
N LYS A 33 -13.00 0.60 14.44
CA LYS A 33 -12.30 -0.22 13.45
C LYS A 33 -11.84 0.66 12.28
N LYS A 34 -10.61 0.49 11.86
CA LYS A 34 -10.03 1.34 10.81
C LYS A 34 -9.04 0.61 9.93
N ILE A 35 -9.08 0.91 8.64
CA ILE A 35 -8.15 0.41 7.63
C ILE A 35 -7.45 1.61 6.99
N LEU A 36 -6.13 1.58 6.98
CA LEU A 36 -5.32 2.55 6.25
C LEU A 36 -4.85 1.95 4.92
N VAL A 37 -5.20 2.62 3.83
CA VAL A 37 -4.74 2.27 2.48
C VAL A 37 -3.67 3.25 2.05
N HIS A 38 -2.52 2.75 1.65
CA HIS A 38 -1.40 3.58 1.21
C HIS A 38 -0.78 3.08 -0.09
N GLY A 39 -0.07 3.96 -0.78
CA GLY A 39 0.78 3.63 -1.91
C GLY A 39 2.26 3.76 -1.54
N GLY A 40 3.10 3.98 -2.56
CA GLY A 40 4.55 4.09 -2.36
C GLY A 40 5.14 5.44 -2.76
N GLY A 41 4.31 6.34 -3.27
CA GLY A 41 4.74 7.66 -3.68
C GLY A 41 5.92 7.65 -4.65
N LYS A 42 6.77 8.66 -4.55
CA LYS A 42 7.98 8.81 -5.36
C LYS A 42 9.15 7.95 -4.87
N LEU A 43 9.04 7.34 -3.68
CA LEU A 43 10.14 6.59 -3.09
C LEU A 43 10.52 5.37 -3.95
N ALA A 44 9.53 4.66 -4.49
CA ALA A 44 9.80 3.53 -5.39
C ALA A 44 10.51 3.97 -6.67
N THR A 45 10.14 5.11 -7.25
CA THR A 45 10.82 5.67 -8.42
C THR A 45 12.28 6.02 -8.10
N ARG A 46 12.52 6.75 -7.00
CA ARG A 46 13.88 7.09 -6.56
C ARG A 46 14.74 5.85 -6.26
N MET A 47 14.14 4.82 -5.69
CA MET A 47 14.86 3.58 -5.42
C MET A 47 15.21 2.84 -6.71
N ALA A 48 14.28 2.77 -7.67
CA ALA A 48 14.53 2.19 -8.98
C ALA A 48 15.67 2.90 -9.72
N GLU A 49 15.67 4.24 -9.74
CA GLU A 49 16.73 5.06 -10.31
C GLU A 49 18.10 4.74 -9.70
N LYS A 50 18.16 4.65 -8.34
CA LYS A 50 19.40 4.30 -7.63
C LYS A 50 19.91 2.89 -7.94
N LEU A 51 19.03 1.97 -8.26
CA LEU A 51 19.35 0.59 -8.63
C LEU A 51 19.58 0.41 -10.14
N GLY A 52 19.49 1.50 -10.92
CA GLY A 52 19.68 1.45 -12.37
C GLY A 52 18.54 0.77 -13.12
N VAL A 53 17.34 0.67 -12.51
CA VAL A 53 16.14 0.11 -13.14
C VAL A 53 15.31 1.23 -13.74
N GLU A 54 15.21 1.23 -15.07
CA GLU A 54 14.42 2.22 -15.81
C GLU A 54 12.93 2.07 -15.49
N GLN A 55 12.27 3.19 -15.23
CA GLN A 55 10.84 3.21 -14.91
C GLN A 55 10.05 3.86 -16.05
N GLN A 56 9.01 3.18 -16.48
CA GLN A 56 8.09 3.69 -17.51
C GLN A 56 6.71 3.94 -16.91
N LEU A 57 6.19 5.15 -17.10
CA LEU A 57 4.83 5.52 -16.70
C LEU A 57 4.04 5.91 -17.95
N VAL A 58 2.84 5.37 -18.06
CA VAL A 58 1.86 5.72 -19.09
C VAL A 58 0.57 6.14 -18.39
N ASP A 59 0.13 7.37 -18.66
CA ASP A 59 -1.05 7.98 -18.03
C ASP A 59 -1.02 7.88 -16.47
N GLY A 60 0.16 8.11 -15.89
CA GLY A 60 0.37 8.03 -14.44
C GLY A 60 0.42 6.60 -13.87
N ARG A 61 0.33 5.59 -14.71
CA ARG A 61 0.44 4.17 -14.32
C ARG A 61 1.80 3.62 -14.68
N ARG A 62 2.41 2.92 -13.75
CA ARG A 62 3.71 2.29 -13.93
C ARG A 62 3.58 1.02 -14.77
N ILE A 63 4.39 0.88 -15.82
CA ILE A 63 4.65 -0.41 -16.45
C ILE A 63 5.52 -1.20 -15.47
N THR A 64 5.05 -2.36 -15.04
CA THR A 64 5.65 -3.13 -13.96
C THR A 64 6.20 -4.46 -14.49
N ASP A 65 7.43 -4.44 -14.98
CA ASP A 65 8.17 -5.66 -15.30
C ASP A 65 8.64 -6.40 -14.03
N ALA A 66 9.33 -7.51 -14.18
CA ALA A 66 9.76 -8.33 -13.04
C ALA A 66 10.73 -7.60 -12.11
N GLU A 67 11.66 -6.79 -12.63
CA GLU A 67 12.61 -6.04 -11.80
C GLU A 67 11.92 -4.86 -11.10
N THR A 68 11.03 -4.17 -11.80
CA THR A 68 10.18 -3.13 -11.22
C THR A 68 9.28 -3.69 -10.12
N LEU A 69 8.68 -4.89 -10.32
CA LEU A 69 7.86 -5.54 -9.31
C LEU A 69 8.64 -5.81 -8.01
N LYS A 70 9.88 -6.28 -8.09
CA LYS A 70 10.74 -6.49 -6.91
C LYS A 70 10.90 -5.19 -6.12
N ILE A 71 11.21 -4.08 -6.81
CA ILE A 71 11.41 -2.77 -6.17
C ILE A 71 10.10 -2.29 -5.53
N VAL A 72 9.00 -2.36 -6.25
CA VAL A 72 7.69 -1.94 -5.75
C VAL A 72 7.30 -2.76 -4.51
N THR A 73 7.51 -4.07 -4.53
CA THR A 73 7.24 -4.95 -3.39
C THR A 73 8.12 -4.58 -2.18
N MET A 74 9.43 -4.40 -2.38
CA MET A 74 10.35 -4.01 -1.31
C MET A 74 9.96 -2.65 -0.69
N VAL A 75 9.59 -1.69 -1.54
CA VAL A 75 9.29 -0.33 -1.07
C VAL A 75 7.88 -0.24 -0.48
N TYR A 76 6.86 -0.74 -1.15
CA TYR A 76 5.46 -0.58 -0.71
C TYR A 76 5.12 -1.52 0.43
N ALA A 77 5.24 -2.84 0.20
CA ALA A 77 4.87 -3.85 1.18
C ALA A 77 5.94 -4.02 2.28
N GLY A 78 7.18 -3.72 1.96
CA GLY A 78 8.29 -3.75 2.91
C GLY A 78 8.42 -2.42 3.66
N TYR A 79 9.23 -1.51 3.16
CA TYR A 79 9.68 -0.33 3.90
C TYR A 79 8.53 0.57 4.36
N ILE A 80 7.68 1.04 3.44
CA ILE A 80 6.63 2.01 3.77
C ILE A 80 5.59 1.38 4.70
N ASN A 81 5.09 0.19 4.33
CA ASN A 81 4.08 -0.51 5.13
C ASN A 81 4.57 -0.78 6.55
N LYS A 82 5.78 -1.33 6.71
CA LYS A 82 6.31 -1.67 8.04
C LYS A 82 6.71 -0.44 8.84
N ASN A 83 7.17 0.63 8.19
CA ASN A 83 7.40 1.91 8.86
C ASN A 83 6.10 2.52 9.42
N ILE A 84 5.02 2.50 8.64
CA ILE A 84 3.68 2.92 9.09
C ILE A 84 3.24 2.08 10.29
N VAL A 85 3.34 0.76 10.21
CA VAL A 85 2.99 -0.14 11.32
C VAL A 85 3.79 0.17 12.57
N ALA A 86 5.11 0.31 12.45
CA ALA A 86 5.98 0.64 13.59
C ALA A 86 5.59 1.97 14.24
N THR A 87 5.30 3.00 13.44
CA THR A 87 4.86 4.30 13.94
C THR A 87 3.49 4.22 14.61
N LEU A 88 2.54 3.46 14.08
CA LEU A 88 1.23 3.25 14.72
C LEU A 88 1.38 2.51 16.05
N GLN A 89 2.20 1.47 16.11
CA GLN A 89 2.49 0.76 17.36
C GLN A 89 3.11 1.70 18.42
N ALA A 90 4.03 2.56 18.01
CA ALA A 90 4.62 3.58 18.90
C ALA A 90 3.59 4.59 19.42
N ASN A 91 2.50 4.81 18.68
CA ASN A 91 1.36 5.64 19.10
C ASN A 91 0.23 4.81 19.77
N HIS A 92 0.54 3.64 20.31
CA HIS A 92 -0.40 2.75 20.98
C HIS A 92 -1.62 2.31 20.14
N CYS A 93 -1.49 2.37 18.82
CA CYS A 93 -2.48 1.87 17.89
C CYS A 93 -2.05 0.49 17.38
N ASN A 94 -2.72 -0.58 17.86
CA ASN A 94 -2.40 -1.92 17.38
C ASN A 94 -2.69 -2.01 15.88
N ALA A 95 -1.68 -2.38 15.10
CA ALA A 95 -1.74 -2.40 13.65
C ALA A 95 -1.01 -3.60 13.05
N MET A 96 -1.58 -4.14 12.00
CA MET A 96 -0.96 -5.17 11.17
C MET A 96 -0.88 -4.67 9.73
N GLY A 97 0.27 -4.79 9.11
CA GLY A 97 0.47 -4.37 7.71
C GLY A 97 0.36 -5.55 6.76
N LEU A 98 -0.51 -5.41 5.77
CA LEU A 98 -0.77 -6.40 4.72
C LEU A 98 -0.49 -5.80 3.33
N CYS A 99 -0.21 -6.68 2.38
CA CYS A 99 -0.41 -6.43 0.95
C CYS A 99 -1.47 -7.38 0.40
N GLY A 100 -1.87 -7.21 -0.86
CA GLY A 100 -2.93 -8.05 -1.44
C GLY A 100 -2.64 -9.55 -1.44
N ALA A 101 -1.36 -9.94 -1.46
CA ALA A 101 -0.93 -11.34 -1.45
C ALA A 101 -1.05 -12.01 -0.07
N ASP A 102 -1.09 -11.23 1.03
CA ASP A 102 -1.17 -11.80 2.37
C ASP A 102 -2.56 -12.40 2.61
N GLY A 103 -2.65 -13.70 2.78
CA GLY A 103 -3.90 -14.43 3.00
C GLY A 103 -4.95 -14.22 1.90
N ASP A 104 -4.52 -14.01 0.65
CA ASP A 104 -5.39 -13.67 -0.47
C ASP A 104 -6.30 -12.46 -0.17
N ALA A 105 -5.77 -11.47 0.56
CA ALA A 105 -6.54 -10.27 0.93
C ALA A 105 -7.15 -9.58 -0.30
N ILE A 106 -6.43 -9.59 -1.42
CA ILE A 106 -6.91 -9.09 -2.72
C ILE A 106 -6.54 -10.10 -3.80
N LEU A 107 -7.55 -10.71 -4.42
CA LEU A 107 -7.40 -11.54 -5.61
C LEU A 107 -7.53 -10.65 -6.85
N ALA A 108 -6.63 -10.80 -7.80
CA ALA A 108 -6.62 -10.02 -9.04
C ALA A 108 -6.16 -10.87 -10.22
N HIS A 109 -6.66 -10.56 -11.41
CA HIS A 109 -6.13 -11.09 -12.66
C HIS A 109 -5.22 -10.05 -13.34
N LYS A 110 -4.35 -10.51 -14.25
CA LYS A 110 -3.50 -9.60 -15.03
C LYS A 110 -4.36 -8.63 -15.84
N ARG A 111 -4.04 -7.34 -15.77
CA ARG A 111 -4.71 -6.32 -16.58
C ARG A 111 -4.48 -6.57 -18.05
N ASN A 112 -5.56 -6.66 -18.82
CA ASN A 112 -5.55 -6.74 -20.25
C ASN A 112 -5.75 -5.35 -20.87
N HIS A 113 -4.90 -5.00 -21.82
CA HIS A 113 -5.03 -3.75 -22.57
C HIS A 113 -4.74 -4.03 -24.05
N PRO A 114 -5.52 -3.50 -25.01
CA PRO A 114 -5.43 -3.88 -26.42
C PRO A 114 -4.11 -3.48 -27.11
N VAL A 115 -3.39 -2.50 -26.56
CA VAL A 115 -2.20 -1.92 -27.18
C VAL A 115 -0.95 -2.03 -26.32
N LEU A 116 -1.10 -2.10 -24.97
CA LEU A 116 0.01 -1.97 -24.05
C LEU A 116 0.00 -3.11 -23.02
N ASP A 117 1.14 -3.78 -22.85
CA ASP A 117 1.35 -4.69 -21.73
C ASP A 117 1.87 -3.91 -20.52
N TYR A 118 1.05 -3.79 -19.48
CA TYR A 118 1.44 -3.16 -18.22
C TYR A 118 2.31 -4.07 -17.32
N GLY A 119 2.59 -5.31 -17.75
CA GLY A 119 3.36 -6.28 -16.97
C GLY A 119 2.57 -6.84 -15.79
N TYR A 120 3.17 -6.83 -14.60
CA TYR A 120 2.57 -7.34 -13.36
C TYR A 120 1.62 -6.31 -12.73
N VAL A 121 0.64 -5.88 -13.49
CA VAL A 121 -0.46 -5.01 -13.03
C VAL A 121 -1.75 -5.79 -13.14
N GLY A 122 -2.57 -5.76 -12.08
CA GLY A 122 -3.81 -6.51 -12.00
C GLY A 122 -5.04 -5.62 -11.86
N ASP A 123 -6.17 -6.19 -12.25
CA ASP A 123 -7.50 -5.70 -11.92
C ASP A 123 -8.11 -6.61 -10.85
N VAL A 124 -8.74 -5.99 -9.85
CA VAL A 124 -9.24 -6.71 -8.68
C VAL A 124 -10.48 -7.53 -9.02
N ASP A 125 -10.46 -8.81 -8.68
CA ASP A 125 -11.59 -9.74 -8.84
C ASP A 125 -12.37 -9.93 -7.56
N ALA A 126 -11.67 -10.04 -6.42
CA ALA A 126 -12.29 -10.31 -5.15
C ALA A 126 -11.46 -9.78 -3.97
N ILE A 127 -12.13 -9.56 -2.86
CA ILE A 127 -11.54 -9.20 -1.57
C ILE A 127 -11.89 -10.28 -0.55
N ASN A 128 -10.90 -10.75 0.22
CA ASN A 128 -11.12 -11.68 1.32
C ASN A 128 -11.69 -10.92 2.54
N ALA A 129 -12.98 -10.68 2.51
CA ALA A 129 -13.68 -9.94 3.57
C ALA A 129 -13.64 -10.69 4.91
N ASP A 130 -13.64 -12.01 4.89
CA ASP A 130 -13.61 -12.84 6.11
C ASP A 130 -12.27 -12.64 6.83
N LEU A 131 -11.14 -12.68 6.11
CA LEU A 131 -9.83 -12.38 6.67
C LEU A 131 -9.80 -10.99 7.29
N LEU A 132 -10.25 -9.97 6.57
CA LEU A 132 -10.24 -8.58 7.06
C LEU A 132 -11.14 -8.44 8.30
N THR A 133 -12.29 -9.09 8.32
CA THR A 133 -13.20 -9.08 9.48
C THR A 133 -12.53 -9.66 10.72
N VAL A 134 -11.90 -10.83 10.59
CA VAL A 134 -11.20 -11.49 11.71
C VAL A 134 -10.05 -10.62 12.24
N LEU A 135 -9.29 -9.99 11.37
CA LEU A 135 -8.18 -9.10 11.77
C LEU A 135 -8.67 -7.83 12.47
N LEU A 136 -9.82 -7.29 12.06
CA LEU A 136 -10.42 -6.11 12.66
C LEU A 136 -11.12 -6.38 14.01
N GLU A 137 -11.26 -7.64 14.42
CA GLU A 137 -11.82 -8.04 15.71
C GLU A 137 -10.77 -8.22 16.81
N LYS A 138 -9.49 -8.19 16.46
CA LYS A 138 -8.35 -8.37 17.39
C LYS A 138 -7.68 -7.04 17.70
#